data_02c6f4ec179a5b8a24e35dd7cd74a344
#
_entry.id   02c6f4ec179a5b8a24e35dd7cd74a344
#
_cell.length_a   1.000
_cell.length_b   1.000
_cell.length_c   1.000
_cell.angle_alpha   90.00
_cell.angle_beta   90.00
_cell.angle_gamma   90.00
#
_symmetry.space_group_name_H-M   'P 1'
#
loop_
_entity.id
_entity.type
_entity.pdbx_description
1 polymer ?
#
loop_
_entity_poly.entity_id
_entity_poly.type
_entity_poly.pdbx_seq_one_letter_code
_entity_poly.pdbx_strand_id
1 'polypeptide(L)'
;LLNSGNAVFQAPGTSATAHAKAVASAITKNLGIEVPVVVKSAKQLAAIVNENPFASVAAEHSRLLVAFTQNEDSLAALKCIEALVTPPEGFVVARHAAYLHCAAGILESKAGEALLGKLGRSATTRNWATTLKLHALASGKA
;
A
#
# COMPACT_ATOMS: atom_id res chain seq x y z
N LEU A 1 5.07 1.39 -14.58
CA LEU A 1 6.20 1.97 -13.85
C LEU A 1 7.01 0.95 -13.09
N LEU A 2 6.62 -0.08 -12.69
CA LEU A 2 7.28 -1.23 -12.03
C LEU A 2 6.43 -2.43 -12.30
N ASN A 3 6.96 -3.64 -12.11
CA ASN A 3 6.24 -4.88 -12.41
C ASN A 3 4.95 -5.08 -11.61
N SER A 4 4.73 -4.29 -10.57
CA SER A 4 3.56 -4.42 -9.70
C SER A 4 2.38 -3.50 -10.06
N GLY A 5 2.39 -2.90 -11.25
CA GLY A 5 1.25 -2.13 -11.74
C GLY A 5 1.05 -0.78 -11.06
N ASN A 6 2.08 0.07 -11.11
CA ASN A 6 2.01 1.42 -10.55
C ASN A 6 1.95 2.47 -11.68
N ALA A 7 1.19 3.53 -11.47
CA ALA A 7 1.12 4.66 -12.38
C ALA A 7 1.00 5.97 -11.62
N VAL A 8 1.65 6.99 -12.13
CA VAL A 8 1.53 8.36 -11.61
C VAL A 8 0.96 9.22 -12.73
N PHE A 9 -0.05 10.01 -12.43
CA PHE A 9 -0.73 10.85 -13.41
C PHE A 9 -1.21 12.15 -12.77
N GLN A 10 -1.50 13.12 -13.61
CA GLN A 10 -2.18 14.35 -13.21
C GLN A 10 -3.62 14.28 -13.67
N ALA A 11 -4.54 14.69 -12.79
CA ALA A 11 -5.95 14.69 -13.11
C ALA A 11 -6.62 15.92 -12.52
N PRO A 12 -7.64 16.48 -13.20
CA PRO A 12 -8.44 17.54 -12.64
C PRO A 12 -9.29 17.00 -11.49
N GLY A 13 -9.58 17.86 -10.51
CA GLY A 13 -10.37 17.49 -9.35
C GLY A 13 -9.55 16.87 -8.24
N THR A 14 -10.19 16.62 -7.10
CA THR A 14 -9.52 16.23 -5.86
C THR A 14 -9.93 14.86 -5.33
N SER A 15 -10.92 14.19 -5.95
CA SER A 15 -11.44 12.92 -5.44
C SER A 15 -10.64 11.73 -5.93
N ALA A 16 -9.76 11.23 -5.07
CA ALA A 16 -9.01 10.00 -5.32
C ALA A 16 -9.96 8.79 -5.50
N THR A 17 -11.05 8.75 -4.74
CA THR A 17 -12.07 7.69 -4.85
C THR A 17 -12.75 7.69 -6.21
N ALA A 18 -13.11 8.87 -6.73
CA ALA A 18 -13.70 8.98 -8.06
C ALA A 18 -12.73 8.53 -9.15
N HIS A 19 -11.46 8.89 -9.04
CA HIS A 19 -10.43 8.45 -9.97
C HIS A 19 -10.22 6.94 -9.91
N ALA A 20 -10.22 6.34 -8.71
CA ALA A 20 -10.11 4.89 -8.55
C ALA A 20 -11.25 4.16 -9.24
N LYS A 21 -12.49 4.63 -9.08
CA LYS A 21 -13.66 4.06 -9.75
C LYS A 21 -13.57 4.18 -11.26
N ALA A 22 -13.16 5.33 -11.77
CA ALA A 22 -13.02 5.57 -13.20
C ALA A 22 -11.98 4.64 -13.82
N VAL A 23 -10.82 4.49 -13.18
CA VAL A 23 -9.74 3.61 -13.64
C VAL A 23 -10.19 2.15 -13.62
N ALA A 24 -10.80 1.69 -12.51
CA ALA A 24 -11.29 0.32 -12.37
C ALA A 24 -12.34 0.01 -13.44
N SER A 25 -13.29 0.92 -13.68
CA SER A 25 -14.32 0.77 -14.71
C SER A 25 -13.72 0.69 -16.12
N ALA A 26 -12.72 1.53 -16.41
CA ALA A 26 -12.04 1.51 -17.69
C ALA A 26 -11.30 0.19 -17.93
N ILE A 27 -10.65 -0.35 -16.92
CA ILE A 27 -9.96 -1.64 -16.99
C ILE A 27 -10.97 -2.77 -17.26
N THR A 28 -12.07 -2.82 -16.51
CA THR A 28 -13.11 -3.82 -16.69
C THR A 28 -13.73 -3.73 -18.09
N LYS A 29 -14.04 -2.52 -18.54
CA LYS A 29 -14.66 -2.29 -19.85
C LYS A 29 -13.74 -2.70 -21.01
N ASN A 30 -12.45 -2.39 -20.93
CA ASN A 30 -11.50 -2.59 -22.03
C ASN A 30 -10.82 -3.95 -22.00
N LEU A 31 -10.60 -4.54 -20.82
CA LEU A 31 -9.87 -5.79 -20.68
C LEU A 31 -10.72 -6.95 -20.15
N GLY A 32 -11.96 -6.69 -19.73
CA GLY A 32 -12.86 -7.72 -19.22
C GLY A 32 -12.44 -8.35 -17.91
N ILE A 33 -11.57 -7.69 -17.15
CA ILE A 33 -11.07 -8.17 -15.87
C ILE A 33 -11.40 -7.18 -14.75
N GLU A 34 -11.62 -7.71 -13.56
CA GLU A 34 -11.79 -6.89 -12.35
C GLU A 34 -10.49 -6.89 -11.56
N VAL A 35 -9.93 -5.71 -11.33
CA VAL A 35 -8.74 -5.54 -10.50
C VAL A 35 -8.98 -4.48 -9.43
N PRO A 36 -8.47 -4.69 -8.22
CA PRO A 36 -8.51 -3.65 -7.18
C PRO A 36 -7.66 -2.46 -7.63
N VAL A 37 -8.22 -1.27 -7.53
CA VAL A 37 -7.50 -0.03 -7.85
C VAL A 37 -7.53 0.87 -6.63
N VAL A 38 -6.36 1.28 -6.17
CA VAL A 38 -6.20 2.25 -5.08
C VAL A 38 -5.51 3.49 -5.65
N VAL A 39 -6.15 4.63 -5.47
CA VAL A 39 -5.61 5.93 -5.90
C VAL A 39 -5.34 6.78 -4.67
N LYS A 40 -4.14 7.32 -4.60
CA LYS A 40 -3.71 8.25 -3.56
C LYS A 40 -3.21 9.54 -4.19
N SER A 41 -3.60 10.68 -3.62
CA SER A 41 -3.02 11.96 -4.01
C SER A 41 -1.57 12.07 -3.52
N ALA A 42 -0.80 12.99 -4.10
CA ALA A 42 0.55 13.26 -3.62
C ALA A 42 0.58 13.62 -2.14
N LYS A 43 -0.43 14.38 -1.67
CA LYS A 43 -0.56 14.77 -0.27
C LYS A 43 -0.82 13.55 0.65
N GLN A 44 -1.71 12.65 0.23
CA GLN A 44 -2.00 11.42 0.98
C GLN A 44 -0.76 10.52 1.04
N LEU A 45 -0.05 10.39 -0.06
CA LEU A 45 1.16 9.59 -0.12
C LEU A 45 2.27 10.17 0.76
N ALA A 46 2.42 11.49 0.79
CA ALA A 46 3.35 12.17 1.70
C ALA A 46 3.02 11.87 3.17
N ALA A 47 1.75 11.89 3.55
CA ALA A 47 1.32 11.54 4.90
C ALA A 47 1.66 10.08 5.23
N ILE A 48 1.45 9.15 4.30
CA ILE A 48 1.78 7.74 4.47
C ILE A 48 3.27 7.55 4.69
N VAL A 49 4.10 8.23 3.93
CA VAL A 49 5.56 8.17 4.08
C VAL A 49 6.00 8.73 5.44
N ASN A 50 5.42 9.84 5.87
CA ASN A 50 5.77 10.49 7.13
C ASN A 50 5.27 9.73 8.37
N GLU A 51 4.19 8.98 8.25
CA GLU A 51 3.60 8.21 9.36
C GLU A 51 4.28 6.86 9.60
N ASN A 52 5.17 6.42 8.73
CA ASN A 52 5.77 5.09 8.83
C ASN A 52 6.55 4.93 10.14
N PRO A 53 6.09 4.07 11.07
CA PRO A 53 6.74 3.89 12.37
C PRO A 53 8.03 3.09 12.29
N PHE A 54 8.30 2.41 11.17
CA PHE A 54 9.44 1.54 10.98
C PHE A 54 10.52 2.14 10.08
N ALA A 55 10.37 3.36 9.60
CA ALA A 55 11.29 3.96 8.64
C ALA A 55 12.74 4.03 9.14
N SER A 56 12.92 4.23 10.45
CA SER A 56 14.24 4.35 11.07
C SER A 56 14.84 3.00 11.49
N VAL A 57 14.03 1.93 11.59
CA VAL A 57 14.50 0.63 12.08
C VAL A 57 14.61 -0.41 10.97
N ALA A 58 13.99 -0.19 9.83
CA ALA A 58 14.05 -1.11 8.69
C ALA A 58 15.30 -0.84 7.85
N ALA A 59 16.35 -1.62 8.08
CA ALA A 59 17.58 -1.52 7.30
C ALA A 59 17.38 -1.94 5.84
N GLU A 60 16.56 -2.97 5.61
CA GLU A 60 16.23 -3.45 4.28
C GLU A 60 14.82 -3.04 3.89
N HIS A 61 14.70 -2.15 2.91
CA HIS A 61 13.42 -1.63 2.43
C HIS A 61 12.52 -2.70 1.81
N SER A 62 13.09 -3.78 1.31
CA SER A 62 12.34 -4.92 0.77
C SER A 62 11.56 -5.69 1.84
N ARG A 63 11.95 -5.58 3.11
CA ARG A 63 11.31 -6.24 4.24
C ARG A 63 10.27 -5.38 4.94
N LEU A 64 10.10 -4.15 4.51
CA LEU A 64 9.09 -3.24 5.03
C LEU A 64 8.01 -3.06 3.99
N LEU A 65 6.80 -3.49 4.31
CA LEU A 65 5.64 -3.43 3.44
C LEU A 65 4.69 -2.33 3.87
N VAL A 66 4.16 -1.62 2.90
CA VAL A 66 3.10 -0.63 3.10
C VAL A 66 1.84 -1.13 2.41
N ALA A 67 0.75 -1.24 3.13
CA ALA A 67 -0.54 -1.64 2.61
C ALA A 67 -1.42 -0.40 2.43
N PHE A 68 -1.83 -0.17 1.21
CA PHE A 68 -2.67 0.95 0.81
C PHE A 68 -4.11 0.48 0.64
N THR A 69 -5.06 1.20 1.20
CA THR A 69 -6.48 0.94 1.02
C THR A 69 -7.18 2.19 0.51
N GLN A 70 -8.33 2.02 -0.15
CA GLN A 70 -9.08 3.16 -0.67
C GLN A 70 -9.91 3.86 0.40
N ASN A 71 -10.35 3.13 1.42
CA ASN A 71 -11.20 3.68 2.48
C ASN A 71 -10.77 3.20 3.87
N GLU A 72 -11.32 3.85 4.89
CA GLU A 72 -10.99 3.58 6.28
C GLU A 72 -11.47 2.21 6.77
N ASP A 73 -12.60 1.73 6.28
CA ASP A 73 -13.15 0.42 6.67
C ASP A 73 -12.24 -0.71 6.21
N SER A 74 -11.74 -0.62 4.97
CA SER A 74 -10.77 -1.58 4.44
C SER A 74 -9.46 -1.55 5.23
N LEU A 75 -9.03 -0.36 5.65
CA LEU A 75 -7.83 -0.21 6.47
C LEU A 75 -8.03 -0.83 7.85
N ALA A 76 -9.16 -0.55 8.50
CA ALA A 76 -9.48 -1.11 9.81
C ALA A 76 -9.55 -2.65 9.77
N ALA A 77 -10.04 -3.22 8.68
CA ALA A 77 -10.12 -4.67 8.50
C ALA A 77 -8.76 -5.36 8.54
N LEU A 78 -7.68 -4.65 8.25
CA LEU A 78 -6.32 -5.21 8.30
C LEU A 78 -5.82 -5.47 9.73
N LYS A 79 -6.52 -4.97 10.75
CA LYS A 79 -6.13 -5.21 12.16
C LYS A 79 -6.10 -6.70 12.53
N CYS A 80 -6.88 -7.54 11.85
CA CYS A 80 -6.86 -8.98 12.09
C CYS A 80 -5.47 -9.60 11.86
N ILE A 81 -4.62 -8.96 11.09
CA ILE A 81 -3.26 -9.42 10.81
C ILE A 81 -2.35 -9.32 12.04
N GLU A 82 -2.68 -8.43 12.99
CA GLU A 82 -1.90 -8.27 14.23
C GLU A 82 -1.73 -9.60 14.99
N ALA A 83 -2.74 -10.47 14.94
CA ALA A 83 -2.70 -11.77 15.60
C ALA A 83 -1.69 -12.75 14.98
N LEU A 84 -1.22 -12.48 13.78
CA LEU A 84 -0.28 -13.34 13.04
C LEU A 84 1.16 -12.84 13.13
N VAL A 85 1.37 -11.69 13.75
CA VAL A 85 2.70 -11.09 13.88
C VAL A 85 3.48 -11.81 14.96
N THR A 86 4.70 -12.20 14.63
CA THR A 86 5.62 -12.89 15.55
C THR A 86 6.86 -12.02 15.75
N PRO A 87 7.25 -11.70 17.00
CA PRO A 87 8.47 -10.93 17.22
C PRO A 87 9.69 -11.57 16.54
N PRO A 88 10.63 -10.80 15.95
CA PRO A 88 10.75 -9.35 16.01
C PRO A 88 9.99 -8.57 14.94
N GLU A 89 9.02 -9.17 14.25
CA GLU A 89 8.19 -8.47 13.30
C GLU A 89 7.36 -7.37 13.98
N GLY A 90 7.00 -6.33 13.21
CA GLY A 90 6.11 -5.28 13.67
C GLY A 90 5.01 -5.01 12.65
N PHE A 91 3.79 -4.80 13.13
CA PHE A 91 2.66 -4.43 12.30
C PHE A 91 1.86 -3.33 12.97
N VAL A 92 1.61 -2.25 12.24
CA VAL A 92 0.85 -1.10 12.72
C VAL A 92 -0.18 -0.70 11.68
N VAL A 93 -1.44 -0.59 12.08
CA VAL A 93 -2.48 0.06 11.28
C VAL A 93 -2.51 1.51 11.73
N ALA A 94 -1.97 2.40 10.91
CA ALA A 94 -1.93 3.82 11.17
C ALA A 94 -3.17 4.51 10.56
N ARG A 95 -3.15 5.83 10.50
CA ARG A 95 -4.31 6.61 10.03
C ARG A 95 -4.56 6.46 8.53
N HIS A 96 -3.51 6.36 7.73
CA HIS A 96 -3.61 6.39 6.26
C HIS A 96 -3.18 5.10 5.57
N ALA A 97 -2.46 4.23 6.27
CA ALA A 97 -1.98 2.97 5.72
C ALA A 97 -1.62 2.01 6.85
N ALA A 98 -1.37 0.75 6.50
CA ALA A 98 -0.80 -0.22 7.43
C ALA A 98 0.65 -0.50 7.02
N TYR A 99 1.47 -0.82 8.01
CA TYR A 99 2.91 -1.05 7.85
C TYR A 99 3.30 -2.37 8.48
N LEU A 100 3.99 -3.21 7.73
CA LEU A 100 4.48 -4.50 8.22
C LEU A 100 5.98 -4.59 8.01
N HIS A 101 6.73 -4.73 9.10
CA HIS A 101 8.17 -4.98 9.07
C HIS A 101 8.42 -6.47 9.26
N CYS A 102 8.82 -7.15 8.20
CA CYS A 102 9.13 -8.58 8.19
C CYS A 102 10.63 -8.77 8.47
N ALA A 103 11.01 -8.70 9.74
CA ALA A 103 12.43 -8.72 10.14
C ALA A 103 13.21 -9.93 9.62
N ALA A 104 12.55 -11.09 9.52
CA ALA A 104 13.16 -12.33 9.00
C ALA A 104 12.92 -12.54 7.49
N GLY A 105 12.28 -11.58 6.82
CA GLY A 105 11.91 -11.67 5.40
C GLY A 105 10.44 -12.00 5.21
N ILE A 106 9.91 -11.59 4.06
CA ILE A 106 8.46 -11.73 3.74
C ILE A 106 8.04 -13.21 3.68
N LEU A 107 8.88 -14.06 3.10
CA LEU A 107 8.56 -15.49 2.92
C LEU A 107 8.47 -16.24 4.24
N GLU A 108 9.10 -15.73 5.30
CA GLU A 108 9.09 -16.33 6.63
C GLU A 108 7.98 -15.75 7.52
N SER A 109 7.19 -14.83 7.01
CA SER A 109 6.19 -14.08 7.78
C SER A 109 4.77 -14.57 7.50
N LYS A 110 4.09 -15.08 8.54
CA LYS A 110 2.66 -15.42 8.46
C LYS A 110 1.82 -14.18 8.24
N ALA A 111 2.19 -13.06 8.87
CA ALA A 111 1.52 -11.79 8.67
C ALA A 111 1.70 -11.29 7.23
N GLY A 112 2.90 -11.44 6.66
CA GLY A 112 3.19 -11.12 5.26
C GLY A 112 2.38 -11.96 4.30
N GLU A 113 2.30 -13.26 4.52
CA GLU A 113 1.48 -14.17 3.72
C GLU A 113 0.00 -13.77 3.77
N ALA A 114 -0.52 -13.46 4.94
CA ALA A 114 -1.91 -13.04 5.10
C ALA A 114 -2.19 -11.69 4.42
N LEU A 115 -1.28 -10.73 4.55
CA LEU A 115 -1.41 -9.40 3.95
C LEU A 115 -1.41 -9.46 2.43
N LEU A 116 -0.54 -10.30 1.85
CA LEU A 116 -0.45 -10.49 0.40
C LEU A 116 -1.51 -11.45 -0.14
N GLY A 117 -2.22 -12.14 0.74
CA GLY A 117 -3.23 -13.13 0.40
C GLY A 117 -4.66 -12.62 0.64
N LYS A 118 -5.48 -13.52 1.13
CA LYS A 118 -6.94 -13.33 1.23
C LYS A 118 -7.35 -12.22 2.21
N LEU A 119 -6.65 -12.10 3.33
CA LEU A 119 -6.97 -11.08 4.35
C LEU A 119 -6.62 -9.67 3.86
N GLY A 120 -5.62 -9.54 3.00
CA GLY A 120 -5.23 -8.26 2.41
C GLY A 120 -5.89 -7.95 1.07
N ARG A 121 -6.97 -8.64 0.70
CA ARG A 121 -7.62 -8.51 -0.61
C ARG A 121 -8.09 -7.08 -0.93
N SER A 122 -8.51 -6.33 0.06
CA SER A 122 -8.97 -4.95 -0.11
C SER A 122 -7.82 -3.93 -0.13
N ALA A 123 -6.60 -4.40 0.04
CA ALA A 123 -5.41 -3.56 0.04
C ALA A 123 -4.53 -3.86 -1.17
N THR A 124 -3.73 -2.87 -1.56
CA THR A 124 -2.60 -3.09 -2.44
C THR A 124 -1.32 -2.85 -1.66
N THR A 125 -0.33 -3.72 -1.81
CA THR A 125 0.86 -3.72 -0.96
C THR A 125 2.10 -3.45 -1.79
N ARG A 126 2.96 -2.56 -1.30
CA ARG A 126 4.25 -2.23 -1.92
C ARG A 126 5.33 -2.23 -0.84
N ASN A 127 6.55 -2.60 -1.21
CA ASN A 127 7.66 -2.45 -0.29
C ASN A 127 8.04 -0.97 -0.13
N TRP A 128 8.86 -0.69 0.88
CA TRP A 128 9.23 0.68 1.21
C TRP A 128 9.99 1.40 0.10
N ALA A 129 10.88 0.68 -0.60
CA ALA A 129 11.62 1.25 -1.72
C ALA A 129 10.70 1.73 -2.83
N THR A 130 9.70 0.92 -3.20
CA THR A 130 8.69 1.29 -4.20
C THR A 130 7.84 2.46 -3.71
N THR A 131 7.47 2.47 -2.45
CA THR A 131 6.67 3.55 -1.83
C THR A 131 7.41 4.88 -1.90
N LEU A 132 8.69 4.89 -1.56
CA LEU A 132 9.53 6.10 -1.64
C LEU A 132 9.67 6.59 -3.09
N LYS A 133 9.82 5.68 -4.03
CA LYS A 133 9.92 6.00 -5.45
C LYS A 133 8.63 6.62 -5.99
N LEU A 134 7.49 6.06 -5.62
CA LEU A 134 6.18 6.62 -5.98
C LEU A 134 5.99 8.01 -5.38
N HIS A 135 6.41 8.19 -4.13
CA HIS A 135 6.33 9.48 -3.45
C HIS A 135 7.18 10.54 -4.18
N ALA A 136 8.39 10.20 -4.57
CA ALA A 136 9.26 11.10 -5.31
C ALA A 136 8.65 11.50 -6.66
N LEU A 137 8.09 10.54 -7.40
CA LEU A 137 7.42 10.79 -8.67
C LEU A 137 6.18 11.67 -8.51
N ALA A 138 5.35 11.37 -7.53
CA ALA A 138 4.12 12.13 -7.27
C ALA A 138 4.41 13.56 -6.79
N SER A 139 5.55 13.77 -6.16
CA SER A 139 6.02 15.08 -5.69
C SER A 139 6.79 15.87 -6.77
N GLY A 140 6.96 15.32 -7.97
CA GLY A 140 7.71 15.96 -9.05
C GLY A 140 9.23 16.00 -8.83
N LYS A 141 9.77 15.13 -7.97
CA LYS A 141 11.20 15.09 -7.62
C LYS A 141 11.96 13.96 -8.31
N ALA A 142 11.29 13.20 -9.13
CA ALA A 142 11.91 12.07 -9.82
C ALA A 142 12.69 12.51 -11.04
#